data_60576469e84442445ca0b7f421383684
#
_entry.id   60576469e84442445ca0b7f421383684
#
_cell.length_a   1.000
_cell.length_b   1.000
_cell.length_c   1.000
_cell.angle_alpha   90.00
_cell.angle_beta   90.00
_cell.angle_gamma   90.00
#
_symmetry.space_group_name_H-M   'P 1'
#
loop_
_entity.id
_entity.type
_entity.pdbx_description
1 polymer ?
#
loop_
_entity_poly.entity_id
_entity_poly.type
_entity_poly.pdbx_seq_one_letter_code
_entity_poly.pdbx_strand_id
1 'polypeptide(L)'
;VAIVGDNIVYTSGDKLMRMNKETGVVDSVVGQRAGTNSYAIQPVTYADGMIFSAFNGGIQAFDADTLESLWVYKDSVGGQSVSPIYYNDGCIYTGFCNYGSGKNDQYVCIDVKDEDPDTTDEEKSPKWIFTNKSGFYWAGAYATDDFVVLGMENAKANTTDPARIVTLDKNSGSVIDTEYTVGGGVRSTISYDKDTDAYYFTSNGGYFYKATIDDEGNFTKLDSIALGGASTSTPTVLNGRAYVGVNGSGWGDYKGSAIAVIDLDSFEIAYKAETKGYPQTSG
;
A
#
# COMPACT_ATOMS: atom_id res chain seq x y z
N VAL A 1 -8.37 -5.71 -8.38
CA VAL A 1 -9.83 -5.71 -8.56
C VAL A 1 -10.51 -5.49 -7.23
N ALA A 2 -11.69 -4.90 -7.22
CA ALA A 2 -12.56 -4.82 -6.05
C ALA A 2 -13.85 -5.61 -6.31
N ILE A 3 -14.44 -6.15 -5.23
CA ILE A 3 -15.75 -6.81 -5.29
C ILE A 3 -16.78 -5.83 -4.73
N VAL A 4 -17.78 -5.50 -5.54
CA VAL A 4 -18.88 -4.59 -5.20
C VAL A 4 -20.20 -5.31 -5.44
N GLY A 5 -20.81 -5.80 -4.36
CA GLY A 5 -22.02 -6.63 -4.48
C GLY A 5 -21.79 -7.86 -5.37
N ASP A 6 -22.52 -7.96 -6.45
CA ASP A 6 -22.41 -9.05 -7.43
C ASP A 6 -21.41 -8.79 -8.56
N ASN A 7 -20.63 -7.72 -8.45
CA ASN A 7 -19.74 -7.30 -9.51
C ASN A 7 -18.25 -7.29 -9.07
N ILE A 8 -17.39 -7.49 -10.05
CA ILE A 8 -15.95 -7.24 -9.99
C ILE A 8 -15.70 -5.93 -10.72
N VAL A 9 -15.06 -4.97 -10.04
CA VAL A 9 -14.62 -3.70 -10.62
C VAL A 9 -13.11 -3.73 -10.83
N TYR A 10 -12.66 -3.31 -12.01
CA TYR A 10 -11.24 -3.35 -12.39
C TYR A 10 -10.91 -2.24 -13.41
N THR A 11 -9.63 -1.94 -13.54
CA THR A 11 -9.15 -0.97 -14.54
C THR A 11 -8.70 -1.66 -15.81
N SER A 12 -8.98 -1.03 -16.96
CA SER A 12 -8.52 -1.44 -18.29
C SER A 12 -8.14 -0.21 -19.11
N GLY A 13 -6.84 0.07 -19.20
CA GLY A 13 -6.33 1.30 -19.84
C GLY A 13 -6.82 2.57 -19.12
N ASP A 14 -7.50 3.42 -19.84
CA ASP A 14 -8.12 4.65 -19.34
C ASP A 14 -9.56 4.46 -18.82
N LYS A 15 -9.98 3.21 -18.62
CA LYS A 15 -11.35 2.89 -18.24
C LYS A 15 -11.41 2.15 -16.89
N LEU A 16 -12.47 2.46 -16.15
CA LEU A 16 -12.95 1.64 -15.03
C LEU A 16 -14.09 0.76 -15.56
N MET A 17 -13.95 -0.54 -15.37
CA MET A 17 -14.84 -1.56 -15.92
C MET A 17 -15.54 -2.32 -14.79
N ARG A 18 -16.77 -2.77 -15.05
CA ARG A 18 -17.52 -3.61 -14.14
C ARG A 18 -17.97 -4.89 -14.85
N MET A 19 -17.82 -6.01 -14.16
CA MET A 19 -18.19 -7.34 -14.67
C MET A 19 -18.95 -8.10 -13.59
N ASN A 20 -20.05 -8.73 -13.97
CA ASN A 20 -20.76 -9.62 -13.05
C ASN A 20 -19.88 -10.83 -12.69
N LYS A 21 -19.71 -11.09 -11.39
CA LYS A 21 -18.79 -12.12 -10.88
C LYS A 21 -19.16 -13.55 -11.20
N GLU A 22 -20.47 -13.82 -11.44
CA GLU A 22 -20.98 -15.16 -11.71
C GLU A 22 -21.07 -15.46 -13.20
N THR A 23 -21.52 -14.50 -14.00
CA THR A 23 -21.76 -14.70 -15.44
C THR A 23 -20.59 -14.28 -16.31
N GLY A 24 -19.67 -13.48 -15.80
CA GLY A 24 -18.57 -12.88 -16.57
C GLY A 24 -19.02 -11.81 -17.57
N VAL A 25 -20.30 -11.40 -17.54
CA VAL A 25 -20.81 -10.36 -18.43
C VAL A 25 -20.26 -9.01 -17.99
N VAL A 26 -19.59 -8.33 -18.93
CA VAL A 26 -19.06 -6.98 -18.73
C VAL A 26 -20.18 -5.97 -18.97
N ASP A 27 -20.32 -5.02 -18.05
CA ASP A 27 -21.27 -3.92 -18.17
C ASP A 27 -20.93 -3.01 -19.37
N SER A 28 -21.96 -2.45 -20.00
CA SER A 28 -21.79 -1.41 -21.02
C SER A 28 -21.43 -0.04 -20.43
N VAL A 29 -21.71 0.17 -19.14
CA VAL A 29 -21.30 1.38 -18.43
C VAL A 29 -19.83 1.29 -18.07
N VAL A 30 -19.09 2.32 -18.39
CA VAL A 30 -17.67 2.45 -18.10
C VAL A 30 -17.37 3.79 -17.45
N GLY A 31 -16.59 3.79 -16.39
CA GLY A 31 -16.04 5.01 -15.81
C GLY A 31 -14.86 5.50 -16.64
N GLN A 32 -14.85 6.77 -16.99
CA GLN A 32 -13.72 7.39 -17.70
C GLN A 32 -12.69 7.87 -16.69
N ARG A 33 -11.46 7.37 -16.81
CA ARG A 33 -10.36 7.73 -15.90
C ARG A 33 -9.67 9.02 -16.39
N ALA A 34 -9.26 9.85 -15.43
CA ALA A 34 -8.54 11.11 -15.69
C ALA A 34 -7.13 10.90 -16.26
N GLY A 35 -6.60 9.70 -16.20
CA GLY A 35 -5.28 9.38 -16.72
C GLY A 35 -5.04 7.88 -16.91
N THR A 36 -3.89 7.55 -17.49
CA THR A 36 -3.48 6.16 -17.75
C THR A 36 -2.84 5.53 -16.50
N ASN A 37 -2.75 4.20 -16.49
CA ASN A 37 -2.15 3.45 -15.39
C ASN A 37 -0.78 2.86 -15.72
N SER A 38 0.02 3.52 -16.56
CA SER A 38 1.37 3.06 -16.92
C SER A 38 2.25 2.77 -15.69
N TYR A 39 2.03 3.52 -14.61
CA TYR A 39 2.70 3.35 -13.31
C TYR A 39 1.70 3.47 -12.15
N ALA A 40 0.49 2.96 -12.33
CA ALA A 40 -0.57 2.90 -11.34
C ALA A 40 -1.21 1.50 -11.39
N ILE A 41 -0.42 0.50 -11.01
CA ILE A 41 -0.74 -0.94 -11.18
C ILE A 41 -1.52 -1.52 -10.01
N GLN A 42 -1.73 -0.75 -8.94
CA GLN A 42 -2.44 -1.22 -7.77
C GLN A 42 -3.92 -1.50 -8.08
N PRO A 43 -4.52 -2.48 -7.40
CA PRO A 43 -5.96 -2.70 -7.47
C PRO A 43 -6.74 -1.44 -7.08
N VAL A 44 -7.94 -1.33 -7.61
CA VAL A 44 -8.91 -0.34 -7.11
C VAL A 44 -9.34 -0.70 -5.69
N THR A 45 -9.62 0.31 -4.89
CA THR A 45 -10.15 0.16 -3.53
C THR A 45 -11.63 0.51 -3.53
N TYR A 46 -12.46 -0.33 -2.91
CA TYR A 46 -13.88 -0.06 -2.69
C TYR A 46 -14.12 0.23 -1.22
N ALA A 47 -14.69 1.37 -0.92
CA ALA A 47 -15.15 1.74 0.42
C ALA A 47 -16.20 2.85 0.33
N ASP A 48 -17.09 2.91 1.29
CA ASP A 48 -18.07 3.98 1.49
C ASP A 48 -18.91 4.31 0.23
N GLY A 49 -19.29 3.26 -0.53
CA GLY A 49 -20.04 3.42 -1.79
C GLY A 49 -19.22 3.97 -2.97
N MET A 50 -17.92 4.13 -2.81
CA MET A 50 -17.02 4.69 -3.82
C MET A 50 -15.95 3.70 -4.27
N ILE A 51 -15.48 3.88 -5.50
CA ILE A 51 -14.29 3.21 -6.05
C ILE A 51 -13.18 4.22 -6.17
N PHE A 52 -12.05 3.93 -5.52
CA PHE A 52 -10.83 4.73 -5.64
C PHE A 52 -9.87 4.05 -6.62
N SER A 53 -9.48 4.76 -7.65
CA SER A 53 -8.61 4.26 -8.71
C SER A 53 -7.39 5.17 -8.89
N ALA A 54 -6.20 4.59 -8.78
CA ALA A 54 -4.98 5.31 -9.09
C ALA A 54 -4.81 5.47 -10.60
N PHE A 55 -4.29 6.61 -11.03
CA PHE A 55 -3.72 6.84 -12.36
C PHE A 55 -2.33 7.46 -12.20
N ASN A 56 -1.58 7.56 -13.27
CA ASN A 56 -0.20 8.08 -13.18
C ASN A 56 -0.18 9.52 -12.66
N GLY A 57 0.27 9.71 -11.43
CA GLY A 57 0.34 10.99 -10.74
C GLY A 57 -0.95 11.45 -10.06
N GLY A 58 -1.92 10.54 -9.81
CA GLY A 58 -3.14 10.94 -9.12
C GLY A 58 -4.06 9.80 -8.71
N ILE A 59 -5.14 10.19 -8.07
CA ILE A 59 -6.24 9.31 -7.61
C ILE A 59 -7.55 9.91 -8.09
N GLN A 60 -8.48 9.06 -8.48
CA GLN A 60 -9.84 9.42 -8.86
C GLN A 60 -10.84 8.58 -8.10
N ALA A 61 -11.88 9.21 -7.58
CA ALA A 61 -13.03 8.55 -6.99
C ALA A 61 -14.17 8.45 -7.99
N PHE A 62 -14.87 7.33 -7.93
CA PHE A 62 -16.05 7.06 -8.72
C PHE A 62 -17.18 6.58 -7.80
N ASP A 63 -18.40 6.93 -8.14
CA ASP A 63 -19.57 6.29 -7.57
C ASP A 63 -19.57 4.79 -7.94
N ALA A 64 -19.75 3.91 -6.97
CA ALA A 64 -19.62 2.47 -7.18
C ALA A 64 -20.79 1.85 -7.99
N ASP A 65 -21.96 2.49 -7.98
CA ASP A 65 -23.15 2.00 -8.66
C ASP A 65 -23.22 2.51 -10.11
N THR A 66 -22.89 3.79 -10.34
CA THR A 66 -22.98 4.42 -11.66
C THR A 66 -21.69 4.41 -12.45
N LEU A 67 -20.53 4.29 -11.78
CA LEU A 67 -19.19 4.48 -12.30
C LEU A 67 -18.93 5.91 -12.83
N GLU A 68 -19.75 6.87 -12.43
CA GLU A 68 -19.51 8.28 -12.71
C GLU A 68 -18.37 8.79 -11.81
N SER A 69 -17.55 9.69 -12.36
CA SER A 69 -16.49 10.32 -11.59
C SER A 69 -17.07 11.30 -10.59
N LEU A 70 -16.53 11.26 -9.35
CA LEU A 70 -16.89 12.18 -8.29
C LEU A 70 -15.84 13.30 -8.19
N TRP A 71 -14.59 12.94 -7.92
CA TRP A 71 -13.51 13.88 -7.78
C TRP A 71 -12.16 13.31 -8.24
N VAL A 72 -11.19 14.20 -8.46
CA VAL A 72 -9.84 13.88 -8.93
C VAL A 72 -8.80 14.58 -8.06
N TYR A 73 -7.87 13.84 -7.49
CA TYR A 73 -6.66 14.36 -6.85
C TYR A 73 -5.46 14.20 -7.79
N LYS A 74 -4.68 15.26 -7.97
CA LYS A 74 -3.42 15.25 -8.72
C LYS A 74 -2.25 15.57 -7.79
N ASP A 75 -1.27 14.66 -7.73
CA ASP A 75 -0.07 14.87 -6.96
C ASP A 75 0.75 16.03 -7.53
N SER A 76 1.10 16.98 -6.67
CA SER A 76 1.81 18.21 -7.08
C SER A 76 3.26 17.94 -7.57
N VAL A 77 3.83 16.81 -7.17
CA VAL A 77 5.17 16.37 -7.62
C VAL A 77 5.09 15.51 -8.89
N GLY A 78 3.92 14.94 -9.18
CA GLY A 78 3.67 14.16 -10.38
C GLY A 78 4.32 12.78 -10.36
N GLY A 79 4.34 12.12 -9.20
CA GLY A 79 4.95 10.81 -9.03
C GLY A 79 4.16 9.64 -9.60
N GLN A 80 4.77 8.45 -9.60
CA GLN A 80 4.11 7.19 -9.90
C GLN A 80 3.15 6.82 -8.76
N SER A 81 1.92 6.44 -9.08
CA SER A 81 0.88 6.04 -8.12
C SER A 81 0.91 4.53 -7.93
N VAL A 82 2.00 4.01 -7.35
CA VAL A 82 2.21 2.57 -7.17
C VAL A 82 1.97 2.07 -5.74
N SER A 83 1.66 2.95 -4.80
CA SER A 83 1.25 2.58 -3.45
C SER A 83 -0.22 2.14 -3.44
N PRO A 84 -0.59 1.13 -2.61
CA PRO A 84 -1.98 0.79 -2.38
C PRO A 84 -2.76 1.97 -1.80
N ILE A 85 -4.03 2.07 -2.16
CA ILE A 85 -4.96 3.02 -1.56
C ILE A 85 -5.60 2.34 -0.37
N TYR A 86 -5.32 2.83 0.83
CA TYR A 86 -5.91 2.34 2.08
C TYR A 86 -7.05 3.28 2.51
N TYR A 87 -8.20 2.72 2.87
CA TYR A 87 -9.34 3.48 3.39
C TYR A 87 -9.49 3.24 4.88
N ASN A 88 -9.70 4.31 5.64
CA ASN A 88 -10.11 4.25 7.03
C ASN A 88 -10.91 5.51 7.39
N ASP A 89 -12.09 5.33 7.91
CA ASP A 89 -12.95 6.35 8.53
C ASP A 89 -13.08 7.64 7.70
N GLY A 90 -13.62 7.53 6.49
CA GLY A 90 -13.88 8.65 5.59
C GLY A 90 -12.64 9.27 4.96
N CYS A 91 -11.46 8.64 5.09
CA CYS A 91 -10.23 9.09 4.46
C CYS A 91 -9.56 7.97 3.67
N ILE A 92 -8.88 8.32 2.60
CA ILE A 92 -7.94 7.44 1.92
C ILE A 92 -6.51 7.91 2.15
N TYR A 93 -5.60 6.93 2.18
CA TYR A 93 -4.17 7.10 2.40
C TYR A 93 -3.42 6.41 1.27
N THR A 94 -2.53 7.14 0.59
CA THR A 94 -1.72 6.57 -0.49
C THR A 94 -0.46 7.40 -0.74
N GLY A 95 0.53 6.80 -1.40
CA GLY A 95 1.81 7.42 -1.66
C GLY A 95 2.16 7.49 -3.14
N PHE A 96 3.03 8.43 -3.45
CA PHE A 96 3.58 8.66 -4.77
C PHE A 96 5.11 8.49 -4.74
N CYS A 97 5.69 8.10 -5.85
CA CYS A 97 7.12 7.87 -5.96
C CYS A 97 7.68 8.38 -7.29
N ASN A 98 8.69 9.24 -7.21
CA ASN A 98 9.52 9.63 -8.35
C ASN A 98 10.86 8.89 -8.29
N TYR A 99 10.83 7.58 -8.41
CA TYR A 99 11.96 6.68 -8.23
C TYR A 99 13.25 7.22 -8.88
N GLY A 100 14.29 7.43 -8.08
CA GLY A 100 15.59 7.92 -8.53
C GLY A 100 15.65 9.41 -8.87
N SER A 101 14.57 10.18 -8.75
CA SER A 101 14.55 11.61 -9.12
C SER A 101 15.22 12.54 -8.12
N GLY A 102 15.42 12.09 -6.88
CA GLY A 102 15.93 12.92 -5.77
C GLY A 102 14.96 14.00 -5.27
N LYS A 103 13.71 13.99 -5.76
CA LYS A 103 12.62 14.85 -5.27
C LYS A 103 12.08 14.33 -3.94
N ASN A 104 11.42 15.20 -3.20
CA ASN A 104 10.60 14.78 -2.07
C ASN A 104 9.25 14.30 -2.61
N ASP A 105 9.01 13.02 -2.45
CA ASP A 105 7.74 12.39 -2.81
C ASP A 105 6.75 12.49 -1.67
N GLN A 106 5.47 12.29 -1.98
CA GLN A 106 4.35 12.60 -1.10
C GLN A 106 3.58 11.34 -0.71
N TYR A 107 3.19 11.29 0.56
CA TYR A 107 2.12 10.42 1.06
C TYR A 107 0.99 11.31 1.54
N VAL A 108 -0.23 11.02 1.14
CA VAL A 108 -1.36 11.91 1.31
C VAL A 108 -2.50 11.25 2.07
N CYS A 109 -3.20 12.04 2.86
CA CYS A 109 -4.52 11.73 3.38
C CYS A 109 -5.54 12.61 2.68
N ILE A 110 -6.56 12.00 2.09
CA ILE A 110 -7.61 12.69 1.36
C ILE A 110 -8.96 12.32 1.98
N ASP A 111 -9.75 13.32 2.36
CA ASP A 111 -11.16 13.14 2.73
C ASP A 111 -11.95 12.67 1.51
N VAL A 112 -12.70 11.59 1.64
CA VAL A 112 -13.39 10.98 0.51
C VAL A 112 -14.70 11.67 0.13
N LYS A 113 -15.20 12.57 0.98
CA LYS A 113 -16.46 13.26 0.76
C LYS A 113 -16.48 13.98 -0.58
N ASP A 114 -17.50 13.75 -1.37
CA ASP A 114 -17.84 14.57 -2.53
C ASP A 114 -18.42 15.89 -2.04
N GLU A 115 -17.72 16.99 -2.27
CA GLU A 115 -18.10 18.32 -1.74
C GLU A 115 -19.01 19.07 -2.70
N ASP A 116 -18.95 18.77 -3.98
CA ASP A 116 -19.79 19.37 -5.03
C ASP A 116 -20.40 18.30 -5.95
N PRO A 117 -21.48 17.63 -5.52
CA PRO A 117 -22.11 16.55 -6.30
C PRO A 117 -22.63 16.96 -7.68
N ASP A 118 -22.74 18.25 -7.96
CA ASP A 118 -23.13 18.77 -9.26
C ASP A 118 -21.96 18.90 -10.24
N THR A 119 -20.72 18.75 -9.76
CA THR A 119 -19.49 18.86 -10.55
C THR A 119 -18.76 17.52 -10.60
N THR A 120 -18.75 16.86 -11.74
CA THR A 120 -17.90 15.69 -11.97
C THR A 120 -16.44 16.10 -12.11
N ASP A 121 -15.51 15.23 -11.66
CA ASP A 121 -14.06 15.49 -11.70
C ASP A 121 -13.62 16.76 -10.92
N GLU A 122 -14.32 17.12 -9.84
CA GLU A 122 -13.86 18.21 -8.99
C GLU A 122 -12.41 17.98 -8.52
N GLU A 123 -11.62 19.05 -8.45
CA GLU A 123 -10.23 18.95 -8.00
C GLU A 123 -10.18 18.82 -6.46
N LYS A 124 -9.70 17.67 -5.99
CA LYS A 124 -9.61 17.35 -4.57
C LYS A 124 -8.31 17.85 -3.95
N SER A 125 -8.38 18.42 -2.76
CA SER A 125 -7.23 18.78 -1.94
C SER A 125 -7.00 17.75 -0.84
N PRO A 126 -5.74 17.42 -0.48
CA PRO A 126 -5.46 16.52 0.62
C PRO A 126 -5.68 17.22 1.97
N LYS A 127 -6.08 16.46 3.00
CA LYS A 127 -6.12 16.95 4.39
C LYS A 127 -4.72 17.26 4.90
N TRP A 128 -3.77 16.39 4.58
CA TRP A 128 -2.36 16.59 4.87
C TRP A 128 -1.46 15.85 3.85
N ILE A 129 -0.23 16.28 3.80
CA ILE A 129 0.85 15.69 2.99
C ILE A 129 2.04 15.43 3.90
N PHE A 130 2.52 14.18 3.89
CA PHE A 130 3.80 13.80 4.46
C PHE A 130 4.81 13.59 3.34
N THR A 131 6.05 14.06 3.51
CA THR A 131 7.08 13.98 2.46
C THR A 131 8.25 13.10 2.86
N ASN A 132 8.80 12.35 1.91
CA ASN A 132 10.03 11.61 2.07
C ASN A 132 10.89 11.65 0.80
N LYS A 133 12.19 11.70 0.99
CA LYS A 133 13.12 11.56 -0.12
C LYS A 133 13.17 10.11 -0.59
N SER A 134 13.10 9.87 -1.91
CA SER A 134 13.03 8.56 -2.57
C SER A 134 11.70 7.82 -2.43
N GLY A 135 10.71 8.44 -1.83
CA GLY A 135 9.30 8.13 -1.99
C GLY A 135 8.75 6.90 -1.30
N PHE A 136 7.60 6.48 -1.83
CA PHE A 136 6.73 5.45 -1.28
C PHE A 136 6.44 4.39 -2.35
N TYR A 137 7.48 3.64 -2.71
CA TYR A 137 7.39 2.64 -3.78
C TYR A 137 6.73 1.36 -3.24
N TRP A 138 5.49 1.11 -3.64
CA TRP A 138 4.61 0.02 -3.16
C TRP A 138 4.29 0.03 -1.66
N ALA A 139 4.76 1.02 -0.93
CA ALA A 139 4.52 1.13 0.49
C ALA A 139 3.04 1.45 0.77
N GLY A 140 2.37 0.57 1.50
CA GLY A 140 1.01 0.78 2.00
C GLY A 140 1.00 1.08 3.49
N ALA A 141 0.11 1.98 3.91
CA ALA A 141 -0.09 2.29 5.33
C ALA A 141 -1.12 1.38 5.99
N TYR A 142 -1.14 1.44 7.31
CA TYR A 142 -2.26 1.03 8.15
C TYR A 142 -2.67 2.21 9.03
N ALA A 143 -3.95 2.55 9.06
CA ALA A 143 -4.47 3.63 9.91
C ALA A 143 -5.37 3.06 11.01
N THR A 144 -5.14 3.54 12.23
CA THR A 144 -5.99 3.34 13.41
C THR A 144 -6.99 4.51 13.53
N ASP A 145 -7.61 4.66 14.69
CA ASP A 145 -8.44 5.83 14.99
C ASP A 145 -7.60 7.08 15.26
N ASP A 146 -6.35 6.93 15.71
CA ASP A 146 -5.51 8.02 16.21
C ASP A 146 -4.25 8.27 15.35
N PHE A 147 -3.65 7.24 14.76
CA PHE A 147 -2.41 7.36 14.01
C PHE A 147 -2.35 6.49 12.75
N VAL A 148 -1.40 6.79 11.89
CA VAL A 148 -1.10 6.04 10.67
C VAL A 148 0.31 5.47 10.76
N VAL A 149 0.46 4.15 10.57
CA VAL A 149 1.77 3.48 10.48
C VAL A 149 2.19 3.42 9.02
N LEU A 150 3.38 3.91 8.70
CA LEU A 150 3.86 4.05 7.33
C LEU A 150 5.35 3.72 7.20
N GLY A 151 5.68 2.81 6.30
CA GLY A 151 7.06 2.57 5.85
C GLY A 151 7.40 3.33 4.56
N MET A 152 8.70 3.47 4.27
CA MET A 152 9.16 4.21 3.09
C MET A 152 10.50 3.72 2.55
N GLU A 153 10.92 4.24 1.41
CA GLU A 153 12.26 4.02 0.86
C GLU A 153 13.34 4.74 1.69
N ASN A 154 14.56 4.19 1.68
CA ASN A 154 15.72 4.95 2.14
C ASN A 154 16.18 5.96 1.08
N ALA A 155 16.97 6.95 1.49
CA ALA A 155 17.37 8.07 0.62
C ALA A 155 18.14 7.67 -0.65
N LYS A 156 18.70 6.46 -0.71
CA LYS A 156 19.42 5.93 -1.88
C LYS A 156 18.61 4.88 -2.65
N ALA A 157 17.43 4.52 -2.18
CA ALA A 157 16.57 3.46 -2.74
C ALA A 157 17.32 2.13 -2.94
N ASN A 158 18.19 1.76 -2.00
CA ASN A 158 18.98 0.52 -2.05
C ASN A 158 18.52 -0.51 -1.00
N THR A 159 19.10 -1.71 -1.05
CA THR A 159 18.72 -2.83 -0.19
C THR A 159 19.51 -2.90 1.13
N THR A 160 20.49 -2.04 1.34
CA THR A 160 21.43 -2.11 2.47
C THR A 160 21.27 -1.00 3.49
N ASP A 161 20.99 0.23 3.04
CA ASP A 161 20.84 1.35 3.96
C ASP A 161 19.48 1.23 4.70
N PRO A 162 19.43 1.59 6.00
CA PRO A 162 18.19 1.63 6.73
C PRO A 162 17.18 2.60 6.11
N ALA A 163 15.90 2.24 6.20
CA ALA A 163 14.78 3.12 5.88
C ALA A 163 13.97 3.42 7.13
N ARG A 164 13.22 4.51 7.12
CA ARG A 164 12.34 4.85 8.23
C ARG A 164 11.03 4.09 8.13
N ILE A 165 10.51 3.73 9.29
CA ILE A 165 9.09 3.49 9.54
C ILE A 165 8.64 4.53 10.55
N VAL A 166 7.49 5.12 10.34
CA VAL A 166 6.96 6.20 11.18
C VAL A 166 5.54 5.92 11.60
N THR A 167 5.16 6.51 12.71
CA THR A 167 3.76 6.79 13.04
C THR A 167 3.49 8.26 12.80
N LEU A 168 2.35 8.55 12.21
CA LEU A 168 1.88 9.90 11.91
C LEU A 168 0.56 10.15 12.64
N ASP A 169 0.40 11.32 13.22
CA ASP A 169 -0.90 11.77 13.71
C ASP A 169 -1.93 11.75 12.58
N LYS A 170 -3.03 11.05 12.78
CA LYS A 170 -4.06 10.81 11.75
C LYS A 170 -4.66 12.10 11.19
N ASN A 171 -4.76 13.15 12.00
CA ASN A 171 -5.43 14.38 11.64
C ASN A 171 -4.51 15.38 10.93
N SER A 172 -3.24 15.44 11.34
CA SER A 172 -2.28 16.45 10.87
C SER A 172 -1.19 15.90 9.95
N GLY A 173 -0.97 14.58 9.91
CA GLY A 173 0.17 13.98 9.21
C GLY A 173 1.53 14.27 9.85
N SER A 174 1.55 14.84 11.05
CA SER A 174 2.78 15.10 11.80
C SER A 174 3.38 13.80 12.33
N VAL A 175 4.71 13.68 12.28
CA VAL A 175 5.39 12.50 12.83
C VAL A 175 5.21 12.47 14.34
N ILE A 176 4.71 11.34 14.86
CA ILE A 176 4.66 11.03 16.29
C ILE A 176 5.98 10.38 16.68
N ASP A 177 6.34 9.28 16.02
CA ASP A 177 7.54 8.53 16.34
C ASP A 177 8.21 7.94 15.08
N THR A 178 9.47 7.52 15.20
CA THR A 178 10.28 7.01 14.09
C THR A 178 11.16 5.86 14.56
N GLU A 179 11.10 4.76 13.81
CA GLU A 179 12.02 3.64 13.89
C GLU A 179 12.71 3.37 12.54
N TYR A 180 13.69 2.47 12.54
CA TYR A 180 14.50 2.19 11.35
C TYR A 180 14.57 0.70 11.05
N THR A 181 14.48 0.36 9.77
CA THR A 181 14.77 -1.00 9.30
C THR A 181 16.24 -1.36 9.51
N VAL A 182 16.53 -2.64 9.62
CA VAL A 182 17.93 -3.14 9.60
C VAL A 182 18.60 -2.81 8.26
N GLY A 183 17.86 -2.90 7.17
CA GLY A 183 18.31 -2.54 5.83
C GLY A 183 17.17 -2.58 4.82
N GLY A 184 17.31 -1.77 3.79
CA GLY A 184 16.38 -1.67 2.68
C GLY A 184 15.10 -0.90 3.00
N GLY A 185 14.44 -0.41 1.95
CA GLY A 185 13.16 0.28 2.03
C GLY A 185 12.00 -0.68 2.36
N VAL A 186 10.97 -0.13 2.99
CA VAL A 186 9.69 -0.84 3.18
C VAL A 186 8.89 -0.67 1.91
N ARG A 187 8.66 -1.78 1.20
CA ARG A 187 7.88 -1.85 -0.05
C ARG A 187 6.64 -2.73 0.08
N SER A 188 6.28 -3.09 1.27
CA SER A 188 5.05 -3.82 1.60
C SER A 188 4.02 -2.89 2.22
N THR A 189 2.78 -3.31 2.21
CA THR A 189 1.76 -2.72 3.09
C THR A 189 2.04 -3.14 4.54
N ILE A 190 1.68 -2.29 5.47
CA ILE A 190 1.67 -2.64 6.89
C ILE A 190 0.44 -3.51 7.17
N SER A 191 0.65 -4.70 7.70
CA SER A 191 -0.42 -5.60 8.16
C SER A 191 -0.55 -5.50 9.67
N TYR A 192 -1.76 -5.36 10.18
CA TYR A 192 -2.04 -5.40 11.61
C TYR A 192 -2.73 -6.71 11.97
N ASP A 193 -2.31 -7.32 13.03
CA ASP A 193 -2.95 -8.50 13.61
C ASP A 193 -3.44 -8.21 15.04
N LYS A 194 -4.75 -8.24 15.19
CA LYS A 194 -5.42 -7.94 16.46
C LYS A 194 -5.15 -8.98 17.57
N ASP A 195 -4.83 -10.22 17.19
CA ASP A 195 -4.63 -11.30 18.15
C ASP A 195 -3.26 -11.17 18.85
N THR A 196 -2.28 -10.61 18.16
CA THR A 196 -0.94 -10.33 18.70
C THR A 196 -0.73 -8.86 19.05
N ASP A 197 -1.68 -7.99 18.72
CA ASP A 197 -1.61 -6.53 18.85
C ASP A 197 -0.31 -5.99 18.28
N ALA A 198 -0.01 -6.36 17.03
CA ALA A 198 1.26 -6.05 16.40
C ALA A 198 1.11 -5.75 14.89
N TYR A 199 2.05 -4.97 14.40
CA TYR A 199 2.17 -4.54 13.01
C TYR A 199 3.30 -5.30 12.32
N TYR A 200 3.01 -5.84 11.13
CA TYR A 200 3.95 -6.67 10.38
C TYR A 200 4.21 -6.07 9.00
N PHE A 201 5.47 -6.11 8.58
CA PHE A 201 5.90 -5.66 7.27
C PHE A 201 7.21 -6.30 6.84
N THR A 202 7.61 -6.09 5.60
CA THR A 202 8.89 -6.56 5.05
C THR A 202 9.71 -5.41 4.50
N SER A 203 11.02 -5.61 4.36
CA SER A 203 11.88 -4.70 3.64
C SER A 203 12.57 -5.38 2.46
N ASN A 204 12.89 -4.59 1.42
CA ASN A 204 13.67 -5.08 0.28
C ASN A 204 15.13 -5.43 0.64
N GLY A 205 15.56 -5.13 1.88
CA GLY A 205 16.80 -5.63 2.49
C GLY A 205 16.73 -7.08 2.95
N GLY A 206 15.56 -7.72 2.86
CA GLY A 206 15.38 -9.14 3.18
C GLY A 206 15.07 -9.43 4.63
N TYR A 207 14.30 -8.57 5.27
CA TYR A 207 13.84 -8.74 6.65
C TYR A 207 12.33 -8.72 6.74
N PHE A 208 11.80 -9.50 7.67
CA PHE A 208 10.44 -9.44 8.18
C PHE A 208 10.47 -8.77 9.56
N TYR A 209 9.52 -7.90 9.82
CA TYR A 209 9.45 -7.10 11.05
C TYR A 209 8.16 -7.33 11.80
N LYS A 210 8.25 -7.22 13.14
CA LYS A 210 7.15 -7.10 14.07
C LYS A 210 7.36 -5.81 14.87
N ALA A 211 6.43 -4.89 14.78
CA ALA A 211 6.39 -3.68 15.58
C ALA A 211 5.24 -3.72 16.57
N THR A 212 5.47 -3.28 17.80
CA THR A 212 4.41 -2.96 18.76
C THR A 212 4.41 -1.46 19.01
N ILE A 213 3.22 -0.87 19.10
CA ILE A 213 2.99 0.57 19.18
C ILE A 213 1.98 0.80 20.30
N ASP A 214 2.21 1.80 21.14
CA ASP A 214 1.29 2.16 22.22
C ASP A 214 0.09 2.99 21.69
N ASP A 215 -0.86 3.28 22.57
CA ASP A 215 -2.07 4.02 22.22
C ASP A 215 -1.77 5.47 21.80
N GLU A 216 -0.64 6.04 22.19
CA GLU A 216 -0.17 7.37 21.79
C GLU A 216 0.57 7.36 20.43
N GLY A 217 0.81 6.18 19.85
CA GLY A 217 1.49 6.02 18.57
C GLY A 217 3.01 5.90 18.66
N ASN A 218 3.60 5.68 19.85
CA ASN A 218 5.03 5.48 19.97
C ASN A 218 5.40 4.01 19.78
N PHE A 219 6.49 3.74 19.05
CA PHE A 219 7.03 2.38 18.95
C PHE A 219 7.55 1.93 20.30
N THR A 220 7.00 0.83 20.82
CA THR A 220 7.47 0.20 22.06
C THR A 220 8.50 -0.88 21.78
N LYS A 221 8.44 -1.50 20.60
CA LYS A 221 9.40 -2.51 20.15
C LYS A 221 9.40 -2.65 18.63
N LEU A 222 10.58 -2.94 18.07
CA LEU A 222 10.76 -3.35 16.68
C LEU A 222 11.68 -4.57 16.62
N ASP A 223 11.11 -5.74 16.37
CA ASP A 223 11.84 -6.99 16.13
C ASP A 223 11.99 -7.27 14.64
N SER A 224 13.02 -8.05 14.28
CA SER A 224 13.23 -8.45 12.89
C SER A 224 13.82 -9.83 12.73
N ILE A 225 13.49 -10.50 11.61
CA ILE A 225 14.05 -11.80 11.20
C ILE A 225 14.60 -11.67 9.80
N ALA A 226 15.81 -12.16 9.56
CA ALA A 226 16.39 -12.24 8.22
C ALA A 226 15.67 -13.32 7.40
N LEU A 227 15.11 -12.93 6.24
CA LEU A 227 14.41 -13.84 5.33
C LEU A 227 15.37 -14.60 4.39
N GLY A 228 16.63 -14.18 4.30
CA GLY A 228 17.62 -14.77 3.38
C GLY A 228 17.43 -14.39 1.91
N GLY A 229 16.68 -13.32 1.65
CA GLY A 229 16.45 -12.74 0.34
C GLY A 229 15.51 -11.53 0.44
N ALA A 230 15.54 -10.64 -0.54
CA ALA A 230 14.71 -9.43 -0.55
C ALA A 230 13.21 -9.77 -0.48
N SER A 231 12.44 -8.90 0.14
CA SER A 231 10.98 -9.02 0.13
C SER A 231 10.30 -7.67 -0.12
N THR A 232 9.29 -7.68 -0.97
CA THR A 232 8.33 -6.59 -1.17
C THR A 232 6.90 -7.07 -0.94
N SER A 233 6.76 -8.31 -0.47
CA SER A 233 5.47 -8.94 -0.20
C SER A 233 4.86 -8.36 1.08
N THR A 234 3.59 -8.01 1.01
CA THR A 234 2.80 -7.70 2.20
C THR A 234 2.59 -8.99 2.99
N PRO A 235 2.88 -9.03 4.30
CA PRO A 235 2.63 -10.19 5.12
C PRO A 235 1.13 -10.51 5.19
N THR A 236 0.76 -11.75 4.88
CA THR A 236 -0.57 -12.28 5.17
C THR A 236 -0.51 -12.97 6.52
N VAL A 237 -1.25 -12.46 7.50
CA VAL A 237 -1.30 -13.03 8.85
C VAL A 237 -2.55 -13.88 9.02
N LEU A 238 -2.36 -15.13 9.41
CA LEU A 238 -3.46 -16.07 9.61
C LEU A 238 -3.09 -17.15 10.63
N ASN A 239 -3.93 -17.36 11.63
CA ASN A 239 -3.79 -18.44 12.62
C ASN A 239 -2.40 -18.48 13.29
N GLY A 240 -1.91 -17.34 13.78
CA GLY A 240 -0.63 -17.23 14.47
C GLY A 240 0.61 -17.37 13.57
N ARG A 241 0.43 -17.26 12.26
CA ARG A 241 1.51 -17.32 11.26
C ARG A 241 1.46 -16.17 10.28
N ALA A 242 2.64 -15.73 9.84
CA ALA A 242 2.77 -14.82 8.72
C ALA A 242 3.33 -15.54 7.48
N TYR A 243 2.77 -15.24 6.33
CA TYR A 243 3.17 -15.77 5.02
C TYR A 243 3.74 -14.62 4.21
N VAL A 244 4.99 -14.75 3.77
CA VAL A 244 5.68 -13.68 3.00
C VAL A 244 6.44 -14.26 1.82
N GLY A 245 6.35 -13.59 0.68
CA GLY A 245 7.15 -13.90 -0.49
C GLY A 245 8.60 -13.44 -0.31
N VAL A 246 9.55 -14.28 -0.69
CA VAL A 246 10.98 -14.00 -0.62
C VAL A 246 11.59 -14.18 -2.00
N ASN A 247 12.32 -13.17 -2.48
CA ASN A 247 13.16 -13.29 -3.67
C ASN A 247 14.43 -14.06 -3.30
N GLY A 248 14.86 -14.93 -4.17
CA GLY A 248 16.08 -15.72 -3.98
C GLY A 248 17.36 -14.93 -4.25
N SER A 249 18.14 -15.40 -5.24
CA SER A 249 19.48 -14.87 -5.56
C SER A 249 19.51 -13.51 -6.27
N GLY A 250 18.36 -12.95 -6.61
CA GLY A 250 18.24 -11.62 -7.23
C GLY A 250 17.22 -11.56 -8.36
N TRP A 251 17.03 -10.36 -8.90
CA TRP A 251 16.11 -10.12 -10.00
C TRP A 251 16.55 -10.87 -11.27
N GLY A 252 15.66 -11.71 -11.77
CA GLY A 252 15.86 -12.49 -13.01
C GLY A 252 16.38 -13.90 -12.80
N ASP A 253 17.07 -14.23 -11.73
CA ASP A 253 17.52 -15.59 -11.45
C ASP A 253 16.53 -16.38 -10.58
N TYR A 254 15.86 -15.75 -9.65
CA TYR A 254 14.83 -16.31 -8.75
C TYR A 254 15.20 -17.64 -8.04
N LYS A 255 16.44 -18.08 -8.14
CA LYS A 255 16.90 -19.29 -7.45
C LYS A 255 16.84 -19.09 -5.94
N GLY A 256 16.14 -19.99 -5.24
CA GLY A 256 15.89 -19.87 -3.81
C GLY A 256 14.73 -18.93 -3.46
N SER A 257 13.92 -18.53 -4.46
CA SER A 257 12.63 -17.86 -4.18
C SER A 257 11.69 -18.80 -3.43
N ALA A 258 10.97 -18.26 -2.48
CA ALA A 258 10.12 -19.04 -1.59
C ALA A 258 8.96 -18.22 -1.02
N ILE A 259 7.98 -18.90 -0.49
CA ILE A 259 7.10 -18.38 0.56
C ILE A 259 7.71 -18.78 1.91
N ALA A 260 8.11 -17.81 2.70
CA ALA A 260 8.52 -18.02 4.08
C ALA A 260 7.28 -18.01 4.98
N VAL A 261 7.19 -18.99 5.87
CA VAL A 261 6.15 -19.08 6.89
C VAL A 261 6.81 -18.83 8.23
N ILE A 262 6.38 -17.77 8.90
CA ILE A 262 6.89 -17.33 10.19
C ILE A 262 5.87 -17.71 11.25
N ASP A 263 6.31 -18.37 12.30
CA ASP A 263 5.54 -18.58 13.51
C ASP A 263 5.63 -17.31 14.36
N LEU A 264 4.49 -16.71 14.69
CA LEU A 264 4.43 -15.40 15.35
C LEU A 264 4.64 -15.48 16.87
N ASP A 265 4.42 -16.64 17.47
CA ASP A 265 4.65 -16.85 18.90
C ASP A 265 6.14 -16.98 19.21
N SER A 266 6.84 -17.85 18.47
CA SER A 266 8.28 -18.02 18.60
C SER A 266 9.08 -16.93 17.89
N PHE A 267 8.46 -16.21 16.96
CA PHE A 267 9.06 -15.24 16.06
C PHE A 267 10.25 -15.82 15.28
N GLU A 268 10.04 -17.01 14.69
CA GLU A 268 11.03 -17.74 13.90
C GLU A 268 10.45 -18.22 12.58
N ILE A 269 11.31 -18.46 11.59
CA ILE A 269 10.89 -19.08 10.32
C ILE A 269 10.59 -20.56 10.60
N ALA A 270 9.30 -20.94 10.53
CA ALA A 270 8.86 -22.31 10.72
C ALA A 270 9.30 -23.20 9.53
N TYR A 271 9.13 -22.70 8.31
CA TYR A 271 9.62 -23.36 7.08
C TYR A 271 9.59 -22.40 5.89
N LYS A 272 10.21 -22.79 4.78
CA LYS A 272 10.12 -22.13 3.49
C LYS A 272 9.62 -23.12 2.43
N ALA A 273 8.62 -22.70 1.66
CA ALA A 273 8.15 -23.42 0.49
C ALA A 273 8.78 -22.79 -0.77
N GLU A 274 9.66 -23.53 -1.44
CA GLU A 274 10.31 -23.06 -2.66
C GLU A 274 9.29 -22.79 -3.77
N THR A 275 9.52 -21.74 -4.53
CA THR A 275 8.70 -21.32 -5.68
C THR A 275 9.55 -21.22 -6.94
N LYS A 276 8.91 -21.34 -8.11
CA LYS A 276 9.61 -21.21 -9.41
C LYS A 276 9.91 -19.75 -9.79
N GLY A 277 9.33 -18.80 -9.08
CA GLY A 277 9.49 -17.38 -9.32
C GLY A 277 9.26 -16.60 -8.04
N TYR A 278 9.58 -15.31 -8.06
CA TYR A 278 9.42 -14.43 -6.89
C TYR A 278 7.94 -14.15 -6.60
N PRO A 279 7.40 -14.61 -5.46
CA PRO A 279 6.06 -14.26 -5.04
C PRO A 279 6.07 -12.85 -4.44
N GLN A 280 5.70 -11.85 -5.23
CA GLN A 280 5.73 -10.42 -4.84
C GLN A 280 4.45 -9.96 -4.13
N THR A 281 3.35 -10.64 -4.38
CA THR A 281 2.05 -10.22 -3.83
C THR A 281 1.79 -10.86 -2.48
N SER A 282 0.86 -10.26 -1.73
CA SER A 282 0.20 -10.92 -0.60
C SER A 282 -0.59 -12.13 -1.07
N GLY A 283 -0.66 -13.15 -0.26
CA GLY A 283 -1.48 -14.33 -0.49
C GLY A 283 -2.97 -14.04 -0.24
#